data_ddad467a60427c3c43aae87dcadd5aae
#
_entry.id   ddad467a60427c3c43aae87dcadd5aae
#
_cell.length_a   1.000
_cell.length_b   1.000
_cell.length_c   1.000
_cell.angle_alpha   90.00
_cell.angle_beta   90.00
_cell.angle_gamma   90.00
#
_symmetry.space_group_name_H-M   'P 1'
#
loop_
_entity.id
_entity.type
_entity.pdbx_description
1 polymer ?
#
loop_
_entity_poly.entity_id
_entity_poly.type
_entity_poly.pdbx_seq_one_letter_code
_entity_poly.pdbx_strand_id
1 'polypeptide(L)'
;MVNIKFIKKIIYNIYIYIYMNPVIKFLNTDAMVKNSFYLTYVFLLTTATITFIEAMRTKIEKARHILNLETCISVVAAYFYGKFVKIINEPNIDYKKINMTRYLDWAITTPIMLLVLCLAFLFNTGGRLKFKTFLMILLFNYLMLFSGYAGSTNMVDKYTAWGVGFLFFFALYGFIYKKFIEKKPIFDNLILYWSFVIFWSGYGLVYLYPDKFKNVAFNYLDLFAKCFVGIFFWAYFTKTFTLK
;
A
#
# COMPACT_ATOMS: atom_id res chain seq x y z
N MET A 1 7.00 -21.10 -31.45
CA MET A 1 8.21 -20.93 -30.61
C MET A 1 8.49 -19.44 -30.47
N VAL A 2 8.23 -18.84 -29.33
CA VAL A 2 8.46 -17.42 -29.12
C VAL A 2 9.97 -17.17 -29.09
N ASN A 3 10.44 -16.24 -29.93
CA ASN A 3 11.88 -15.97 -30.08
C ASN A 3 12.44 -15.28 -28.82
N ILE A 4 13.08 -16.06 -27.95
CA ILE A 4 13.67 -15.61 -26.69
C ILE A 4 14.64 -14.44 -26.89
N LYS A 5 15.36 -14.37 -28.04
CA LYS A 5 16.23 -13.24 -28.39
C LYS A 5 15.43 -11.95 -28.61
N PHE A 6 14.25 -12.03 -29.20
CA PHE A 6 13.38 -10.88 -29.42
C PHE A 6 12.84 -10.32 -28.10
N ILE A 7 12.40 -11.21 -27.20
CA ILE A 7 11.93 -10.80 -25.86
C ILE A 7 13.08 -10.16 -25.06
N LYS A 8 14.28 -10.74 -25.05
CA LYS A 8 15.45 -10.14 -24.39
C LYS A 8 15.79 -8.78 -24.96
N LYS A 9 15.68 -8.57 -26.27
CA LYS A 9 15.93 -7.26 -26.89
C LYS A 9 14.87 -6.23 -26.52
N ILE A 10 13.61 -6.61 -26.44
CA ILE A 10 12.53 -5.73 -25.95
C ILE A 10 12.78 -5.34 -24.48
N ILE A 11 13.06 -6.31 -23.63
CA ILE A 11 13.36 -6.07 -22.21
C ILE A 11 14.58 -5.15 -22.05
N TYR A 12 15.63 -5.35 -22.83
CA TYR A 12 16.83 -4.51 -22.84
C TYR A 12 16.54 -3.09 -23.32
N ASN A 13 15.75 -2.91 -24.36
CA ASN A 13 15.35 -1.59 -24.86
C ASN A 13 14.44 -0.85 -23.86
N ILE A 14 13.51 -1.55 -23.22
CA ILE A 14 12.68 -1.01 -22.14
C ILE A 14 13.57 -0.61 -20.95
N TYR A 15 14.56 -1.43 -20.58
CA TYR A 15 15.50 -1.16 -19.51
C TYR A 15 16.33 0.11 -19.82
N ILE A 16 16.89 0.24 -21.03
CA ILE A 16 17.62 1.45 -21.46
C ILE A 16 16.72 2.67 -21.46
N TYR A 17 15.51 2.58 -22.01
CA TYR A 17 14.54 3.68 -22.04
C TYR A 17 14.19 4.15 -20.64
N ILE A 18 13.97 3.22 -19.71
CA ILE A 18 13.72 3.51 -18.31
C ILE A 18 14.91 4.21 -17.65
N TYR A 19 16.14 3.71 -17.88
CA TYR A 19 17.36 4.28 -17.28
C TYR A 19 17.76 5.64 -17.88
N MET A 20 17.43 5.90 -19.14
CA MET A 20 17.68 7.19 -19.79
C MET A 20 16.60 8.24 -19.53
N ASN A 21 15.45 7.84 -18.96
CA ASN A 21 14.39 8.78 -18.62
C ASN A 21 14.88 9.75 -17.50
N PRO A 22 14.88 11.06 -17.74
CA PRO A 22 15.35 12.05 -16.78
C PRO A 22 14.59 12.01 -15.45
N VAL A 23 13.33 11.66 -15.46
CA VAL A 23 12.49 11.50 -14.26
C VAL A 23 13.00 10.33 -13.40
N ILE A 24 13.30 9.19 -14.02
CA ILE A 24 13.82 8.02 -13.28
C ILE A 24 15.23 8.29 -12.77
N LYS A 25 16.06 8.96 -13.55
CA LYS A 25 17.39 9.38 -13.11
C LYS A 25 17.32 10.31 -11.90
N PHE A 26 16.39 11.26 -11.90
CA PHE A 26 16.13 12.16 -10.77
C PHE A 26 15.65 11.39 -9.53
N LEU A 27 14.69 10.47 -9.69
CA LEU A 27 14.15 9.65 -8.60
C LEU A 27 15.18 8.65 -8.02
N ASN A 28 16.24 8.35 -8.75
CA ASN A 28 17.35 7.48 -8.30
C ASN A 28 18.46 8.21 -7.53
N THR A 29 18.32 9.50 -7.23
CA THR A 29 19.31 10.24 -6.46
C THR A 29 19.22 9.94 -4.97
N ASP A 30 20.35 9.97 -4.25
CA ASP A 30 20.37 9.72 -2.80
C ASP A 30 19.56 10.80 -2.04
N ALA A 31 19.53 12.02 -2.56
CA ALA A 31 18.71 13.10 -2.02
C ALA A 31 17.21 12.75 -2.10
N MET A 32 16.73 12.24 -3.25
CA MET A 32 15.34 11.84 -3.41
C MET A 32 14.99 10.65 -2.53
N VAL A 33 15.88 9.67 -2.38
CA VAL A 33 15.69 8.56 -1.45
C VAL A 33 15.48 9.12 -0.04
N LYS A 34 16.42 9.91 0.49
CA LYS A 34 16.32 10.48 1.83
C LYS A 34 15.07 11.32 2.01
N ASN A 35 14.81 12.25 1.11
CA ASN A 35 13.67 13.16 1.18
C ASN A 35 12.33 12.41 1.16
N SER A 36 12.19 11.37 0.35
CA SER A 36 10.95 10.58 0.30
C SER A 36 10.67 9.84 1.62
N PHE A 37 11.71 9.29 2.28
CA PHE A 37 11.54 8.66 3.60
C PHE A 37 11.13 9.68 4.67
N TYR A 38 11.80 10.83 4.75
CA TYR A 38 11.45 11.88 5.71
C TYR A 38 10.05 12.43 5.46
N LEU A 39 9.72 12.72 4.20
CA LEU A 39 8.41 13.23 3.81
C LEU A 39 7.31 12.27 4.28
N THR A 40 7.41 10.99 3.91
CA THR A 40 6.40 10.00 4.30
C THR A 40 6.33 9.82 5.81
N TYR A 41 7.48 9.84 6.51
CA TYR A 41 7.50 9.76 7.97
C TYR A 41 6.73 10.90 8.64
N VAL A 42 6.96 12.15 8.20
CA VAL A 42 6.26 13.32 8.73
C VAL A 42 4.76 13.24 8.44
N PHE A 43 4.38 12.87 7.21
CA PHE A 43 2.96 12.73 6.84
C PHE A 43 2.25 11.64 7.64
N LEU A 44 2.91 10.51 7.93
CA LEU A 44 2.35 9.45 8.77
C LEU A 44 2.06 9.94 10.19
N LEU A 45 3.00 10.68 10.80
CA LEU A 45 2.81 11.27 12.13
C LEU A 45 1.68 12.30 12.14
N THR A 46 1.63 13.14 11.11
CA THR A 46 0.56 14.15 10.95
C THR A 46 -0.80 13.48 10.78
N THR A 47 -0.89 12.47 9.92
CA THR A 47 -2.14 11.71 9.71
C THR A 47 -2.59 11.01 10.98
N ALA A 48 -1.66 10.36 11.71
CA ALA A 48 -1.96 9.73 13.00
C ALA A 48 -2.56 10.75 13.99
N THR A 49 -1.99 11.95 14.07
CA THR A 49 -2.47 13.01 14.96
C THR A 49 -3.88 13.49 14.56
N ILE A 50 -4.10 13.75 13.26
CA ILE A 50 -5.39 14.22 12.75
C ILE A 50 -6.49 13.17 13.00
N THR A 51 -6.23 11.91 12.63
CA THR A 51 -7.21 10.83 12.77
C THR A 51 -7.50 10.52 14.25
N PHE A 52 -6.48 10.57 15.11
CA PHE A 52 -6.64 10.40 16.56
C PHE A 52 -7.52 11.49 17.18
N ILE A 53 -7.24 12.77 16.90
CA ILE A 53 -8.04 13.89 17.41
C ILE A 53 -9.49 13.76 16.97
N GLU A 54 -9.73 13.42 15.71
CA GLU A 54 -11.09 13.26 15.20
C GLU A 54 -11.79 12.04 15.78
N ALA A 55 -11.07 10.93 15.99
CA ALA A 55 -11.62 9.77 16.68
C ALA A 55 -12.10 10.10 18.11
N MET A 56 -11.41 11.01 18.79
CA MET A 56 -11.82 11.51 20.12
C MET A 56 -13.04 12.44 20.06
N ARG A 57 -13.17 13.21 18.97
CA ARG A 57 -14.23 14.24 18.80
C ARG A 57 -15.53 13.69 18.24
N THR A 58 -15.46 12.70 17.34
CA THR A 58 -16.65 12.21 16.64
C THR A 58 -17.64 11.50 17.57
N LYS A 59 -18.93 11.82 17.41
CA LYS A 59 -20.03 11.16 18.14
C LYS A 59 -20.52 9.90 17.42
N ILE A 60 -20.09 9.68 16.18
CA ILE A 60 -20.50 8.54 15.36
C ILE A 60 -19.59 7.34 15.69
N GLU A 61 -20.10 6.37 16.41
CA GLU A 61 -19.32 5.21 16.90
C GLU A 61 -18.61 4.45 15.77
N LYS A 62 -19.29 4.18 14.66
CA LYS A 62 -18.70 3.48 13.50
C LYS A 62 -17.55 4.29 12.86
N ALA A 63 -17.70 5.62 12.77
CA ALA A 63 -16.63 6.49 12.27
C ALA A 63 -15.44 6.50 13.22
N ARG A 64 -15.69 6.53 14.54
CA ARG A 64 -14.65 6.45 15.57
C ARG A 64 -13.82 5.18 15.43
N HIS A 65 -14.45 4.03 15.19
CA HIS A 65 -13.73 2.77 14.99
C HIS A 65 -12.81 2.82 13.75
N ILE A 66 -13.30 3.35 12.63
CA ILE A 66 -12.50 3.51 11.41
C ILE A 66 -11.32 4.45 11.66
N LEU A 67 -11.55 5.62 12.27
CA LEU A 67 -10.50 6.61 12.55
C LEU A 67 -9.46 6.08 13.54
N ASN A 68 -9.85 5.30 14.55
CA ASN A 68 -8.91 4.64 15.44
C ASN A 68 -8.02 3.63 14.71
N LEU A 69 -8.59 2.85 13.78
CA LEU A 69 -7.81 1.92 12.97
C LEU A 69 -6.85 2.66 12.03
N GLU A 70 -7.27 3.77 11.42
CA GLU A 70 -6.39 4.64 10.61
C GLU A 70 -5.26 5.23 11.44
N THR A 71 -5.54 5.64 12.69
CA THR A 71 -4.51 6.06 13.65
C THR A 71 -3.51 4.93 13.91
N CYS A 72 -3.98 3.71 14.16
CA CYS A 72 -3.11 2.55 14.36
C CYS A 72 -2.23 2.26 13.14
N ILE A 73 -2.80 2.29 11.91
CA ILE A 73 -2.05 2.12 10.65
C ILE A 73 -0.91 3.14 10.59
N SER A 74 -1.23 4.42 10.79
CA SER A 74 -0.28 5.52 10.66
C SER A 74 0.81 5.48 11.73
N VAL A 75 0.47 5.14 12.99
CA VAL A 75 1.44 5.00 14.09
C VAL A 75 2.39 3.82 13.83
N VAL A 76 1.86 2.65 13.44
CA VAL A 76 2.70 1.48 13.15
C VAL A 76 3.62 1.77 11.98
N ALA A 77 3.10 2.32 10.88
CA ALA A 77 3.92 2.69 9.73
C ALA A 77 4.98 3.74 10.12
N ALA A 78 4.64 4.78 10.88
CA ALA A 78 5.59 5.77 11.36
C ALA A 78 6.73 5.15 12.19
N TYR A 79 6.43 4.16 13.05
CA TYR A 79 7.47 3.42 13.77
C TYR A 79 8.47 2.75 12.82
N PHE A 80 8.00 2.09 11.76
CA PHE A 80 8.87 1.47 10.77
C PHE A 80 9.63 2.52 9.94
N TYR A 81 8.98 3.63 9.57
CA TYR A 81 9.65 4.73 8.88
C TYR A 81 10.74 5.38 9.74
N GLY A 82 10.55 5.48 11.05
CA GLY A 82 11.61 5.87 11.99
C GLY A 82 12.83 4.95 11.96
N LYS A 83 12.63 3.63 11.76
CA LYS A 83 13.73 2.68 11.54
C LYS A 83 14.38 2.87 10.17
N PHE A 84 13.59 3.10 9.11
CA PHE A 84 14.13 3.37 7.77
C PHE A 84 14.97 4.63 7.75
N VAL A 85 14.51 5.71 8.41
CA VAL A 85 15.25 6.97 8.53
C VAL A 85 16.62 6.76 9.19
N LYS A 86 16.75 5.85 10.16
CA LYS A 86 18.05 5.50 10.73
C LYS A 86 18.95 4.83 9.69
N ILE A 87 18.44 3.84 8.96
CA ILE A 87 19.21 3.08 7.95
C ILE A 87 19.65 3.97 6.78
N ILE A 88 18.81 4.88 6.28
CA ILE A 88 19.17 5.75 5.14
C ILE A 88 20.20 6.82 5.50
N ASN A 89 20.47 7.04 6.78
CA ASN A 89 21.51 7.96 7.26
C ASN A 89 22.85 7.25 7.54
N GLU A 90 22.91 5.93 7.43
CA GLU A 90 24.16 5.18 7.49
C GLU A 90 25.03 5.50 6.23
N PRO A 91 26.37 5.43 6.34
CA PRO A 91 27.26 5.69 5.21
C PRO A 91 26.99 4.77 4.02
N ASN A 92 26.62 3.51 4.29
CA ASN A 92 26.21 2.53 3.30
C ASN A 92 24.76 2.09 3.58
N ILE A 93 23.84 2.52 2.71
CA ILE A 93 22.42 2.21 2.88
C ILE A 93 22.15 0.72 2.62
N ASP A 94 21.69 -0.01 3.62
CA ASP A 94 21.27 -1.41 3.49
C ASP A 94 19.83 -1.50 2.97
N TYR A 95 19.68 -1.46 1.65
CA TYR A 95 18.35 -1.60 1.01
C TYR A 95 17.72 -2.98 1.23
N LYS A 96 18.52 -4.04 1.40
CA LYS A 96 17.99 -5.38 1.70
C LYS A 96 17.28 -5.38 3.05
N LYS A 97 17.91 -4.79 4.07
CA LYS A 97 17.33 -4.64 5.40
C LYS A 97 16.06 -3.76 5.37
N ILE A 98 16.06 -2.65 4.61
CA ILE A 98 14.88 -1.83 4.41
C ILE A 98 13.75 -2.66 3.79
N ASN A 99 14.00 -3.36 2.68
CA ASN A 99 13.00 -4.15 1.98
C ASN A 99 12.40 -5.24 2.88
N MET A 100 13.23 -5.98 3.63
CA MET A 100 12.75 -7.00 4.58
C MET A 100 11.90 -6.40 5.71
N THR A 101 12.35 -5.28 6.29
CA THR A 101 11.64 -4.58 7.35
C THR A 101 10.29 -4.03 6.86
N ARG A 102 10.18 -3.65 5.58
CA ARG A 102 8.95 -3.18 4.95
C ARG A 102 7.88 -4.28 4.89
N TYR A 103 8.26 -5.53 4.67
CA TYR A 103 7.30 -6.65 4.75
C TYR A 103 6.76 -6.86 6.16
N LEU A 104 7.54 -6.55 7.22
CA LEU A 104 7.04 -6.57 8.60
C LEU A 104 6.01 -5.43 8.84
N ASP A 105 6.27 -4.22 8.33
CA ASP A 105 5.28 -3.14 8.34
C ASP A 105 3.99 -3.60 7.65
N TRP A 106 4.10 -4.09 6.43
CA TRP A 106 2.94 -4.51 5.65
C TRP A 106 2.19 -5.69 6.27
N ALA A 107 2.88 -6.64 6.90
CA ALA A 107 2.24 -7.77 7.58
C ALA A 107 1.34 -7.31 8.75
N ILE A 108 1.60 -6.15 9.34
CA ILE A 108 0.80 -5.58 10.41
C ILE A 108 -0.22 -4.58 9.85
N THR A 109 0.20 -3.68 8.98
CA THR A 109 -0.65 -2.57 8.52
C THR A 109 -1.67 -2.99 7.47
N THR A 110 -1.35 -3.91 6.55
CA THR A 110 -2.30 -4.28 5.48
C THR A 110 -3.54 -5.01 5.97
N PRO A 111 -3.49 -5.92 6.99
CA PRO A 111 -4.71 -6.45 7.60
C PRO A 111 -5.63 -5.36 8.17
N ILE A 112 -5.05 -4.35 8.82
CA ILE A 112 -5.82 -3.25 9.40
C ILE A 112 -6.41 -2.38 8.28
N MET A 113 -5.65 -2.08 7.22
CA MET A 113 -6.13 -1.34 6.05
C MET A 113 -7.31 -2.06 5.37
N LEU A 114 -7.24 -3.39 5.21
CA LEU A 114 -8.31 -4.20 4.64
C LEU A 114 -9.54 -4.27 5.56
N LEU A 115 -9.33 -4.25 6.88
CA LEU A 115 -10.42 -4.14 7.84
C LEU A 115 -11.14 -2.79 7.71
N VAL A 116 -10.38 -1.70 7.66
CA VAL A 116 -10.92 -0.35 7.43
C VAL A 116 -11.71 -0.29 6.13
N LEU A 117 -11.16 -0.81 5.03
CA LEU A 117 -11.84 -0.87 3.73
C LEU A 117 -13.20 -1.61 3.83
N CYS A 118 -13.22 -2.78 4.46
CA CYS A 118 -14.45 -3.54 4.67
C CYS A 118 -15.46 -2.80 5.56
N LEU A 119 -14.99 -2.16 6.64
CA LEU A 119 -15.86 -1.40 7.55
C LEU A 119 -16.43 -0.15 6.87
N ALA A 120 -15.65 0.51 6.01
CA ALA A 120 -16.11 1.66 5.23
C ALA A 120 -17.22 1.24 4.24
N PHE A 121 -17.07 0.13 3.53
CA PHE A 121 -18.12 -0.41 2.66
C PHE A 121 -19.40 -0.72 3.44
N LEU A 122 -19.25 -1.29 4.63
CA LEU A 122 -20.39 -1.65 5.49
C LEU A 122 -21.01 -0.44 6.21
N PHE A 123 -20.23 0.62 6.43
CA PHE A 123 -20.75 1.90 6.91
C PHE A 123 -21.81 2.44 5.96
N ASN A 124 -21.54 2.41 4.65
CA ASN A 124 -22.44 2.91 3.61
C ASN A 124 -23.61 1.95 3.29
N THR A 125 -23.43 0.63 3.48
CA THR A 125 -24.43 -0.38 3.12
C THR A 125 -25.26 -0.89 4.30
N GLY A 126 -24.84 -0.64 5.55
CA GLY A 126 -25.55 -1.03 6.77
C GLY A 126 -25.36 -2.49 7.19
N GLY A 127 -24.36 -3.20 6.64
CA GLY A 127 -24.10 -4.61 6.94
C GLY A 127 -23.22 -4.84 8.17
N ARG A 128 -22.92 -6.14 8.42
CA ARG A 128 -21.92 -6.59 9.41
C ARG A 128 -20.84 -7.43 8.73
N LEU A 129 -19.60 -7.25 9.15
CA LEU A 129 -18.48 -8.05 8.65
C LEU A 129 -18.56 -9.49 9.21
N LYS A 130 -18.64 -10.47 8.32
CA LYS A 130 -18.60 -11.88 8.72
C LYS A 130 -17.15 -12.31 8.91
N PHE A 131 -16.85 -12.92 10.07
CA PHE A 131 -15.49 -13.38 10.40
C PHE A 131 -14.87 -14.26 9.30
N LYS A 132 -15.61 -15.23 8.77
CA LYS A 132 -15.14 -16.11 7.68
C LYS A 132 -14.75 -15.31 6.41
N THR A 133 -15.52 -14.26 6.08
CA THR A 133 -15.19 -13.39 4.94
C THR A 133 -13.89 -12.64 5.16
N PHE A 134 -13.69 -12.10 6.34
CA PHE A 134 -12.47 -11.38 6.67
C PHE A 134 -11.24 -12.32 6.72
N LEU A 135 -11.41 -13.52 7.25
CA LEU A 135 -10.35 -14.53 7.27
C LEU A 135 -9.86 -14.89 5.86
N MET A 136 -10.77 -15.02 4.87
CA MET A 136 -10.39 -15.25 3.47
C MET A 136 -9.63 -14.06 2.86
N ILE A 137 -10.03 -12.84 3.20
CA ILE A 137 -9.32 -11.61 2.80
C ILE A 137 -7.88 -11.63 3.36
N LEU A 138 -7.73 -11.97 4.64
CA LEU A 138 -6.42 -12.07 5.29
C LEU A 138 -5.56 -13.18 4.65
N LEU A 139 -6.15 -14.31 4.32
CA LEU A 139 -5.44 -15.41 3.66
C LEU A 139 -4.85 -14.95 2.32
N PHE A 140 -5.63 -14.35 1.45
CA PHE A 140 -5.14 -13.84 0.17
C PHE A 140 -4.09 -12.74 0.34
N ASN A 141 -4.29 -11.84 1.31
CA ASN A 141 -3.33 -10.79 1.63
C ASN A 141 -1.96 -11.38 2.06
N TYR A 142 -1.96 -12.34 2.99
CA TYR A 142 -0.71 -12.94 3.46
C TYR A 142 -0.03 -13.80 2.39
N LEU A 143 -0.77 -14.50 1.53
CA LEU A 143 -0.21 -15.22 0.41
C LEU A 143 0.44 -14.27 -0.61
N MET A 144 -0.19 -13.14 -0.89
CA MET A 144 0.37 -12.06 -1.74
C MET A 144 1.67 -11.50 -1.13
N LEU A 145 1.66 -11.14 0.16
CA LEU A 145 2.83 -10.59 0.85
C LEU A 145 3.97 -11.61 0.94
N PHE A 146 3.65 -12.88 1.27
CA PHE A 146 4.63 -13.94 1.37
C PHE A 146 5.31 -14.22 0.02
N SER A 147 4.54 -14.20 -1.07
CA SER A 147 5.08 -14.32 -2.41
C SER A 147 6.12 -13.23 -2.70
N GLY A 148 5.79 -11.96 -2.46
CA GLY A 148 6.72 -10.86 -2.64
C GLY A 148 7.96 -10.96 -1.73
N TYR A 149 7.77 -11.34 -0.46
CA TYR A 149 8.85 -11.58 0.48
C TYR A 149 9.82 -12.68 0.00
N ALA A 150 9.28 -13.83 -0.43
CA ALA A 150 10.07 -14.95 -0.91
C ALA A 150 10.95 -14.57 -2.11
N GLY A 151 10.43 -13.77 -3.04
CA GLY A 151 11.24 -13.26 -4.16
C GLY A 151 12.26 -12.20 -3.72
N SER A 152 11.92 -11.36 -2.72
CA SER A 152 12.85 -10.34 -2.20
C SER A 152 14.01 -10.94 -1.38
N THR A 153 13.83 -12.14 -0.84
CA THR A 153 14.85 -12.90 -0.09
C THR A 153 15.56 -13.96 -0.94
N ASN A 154 15.26 -14.03 -2.23
CA ASN A 154 15.80 -15.04 -3.17
C ASN A 154 15.45 -16.48 -2.81
N MET A 155 14.36 -16.73 -2.07
CA MET A 155 13.83 -18.08 -1.85
C MET A 155 13.21 -18.66 -3.12
N VAL A 156 12.66 -17.76 -3.97
CA VAL A 156 12.04 -18.08 -5.25
C VAL A 156 12.52 -17.06 -6.27
N ASP A 157 12.52 -17.42 -7.55
CA ASP A 157 12.78 -16.46 -8.63
C ASP A 157 11.87 -15.23 -8.54
N LYS A 158 12.46 -14.06 -8.72
CA LYS A 158 11.80 -12.77 -8.54
C LYS A 158 10.57 -12.57 -9.47
N TYR A 159 10.65 -13.06 -10.71
CA TYR A 159 9.55 -12.96 -11.67
C TYR A 159 8.41 -13.93 -11.33
N THR A 160 8.77 -15.14 -10.88
CA THR A 160 7.80 -16.13 -10.40
C THR A 160 7.07 -15.59 -9.16
N ALA A 161 7.80 -15.04 -8.18
CA ALA A 161 7.24 -14.41 -6.99
C ALA A 161 6.30 -13.26 -7.34
N TRP A 162 6.68 -12.44 -8.31
CA TRP A 162 5.88 -11.33 -8.83
C TRP A 162 4.56 -11.82 -9.46
N GLY A 163 4.62 -12.82 -10.33
CA GLY A 163 3.44 -13.40 -10.98
C GLY A 163 2.47 -14.02 -9.98
N VAL A 164 2.98 -14.82 -9.01
CA VAL A 164 2.16 -15.41 -7.93
C VAL A 164 1.59 -14.32 -7.03
N GLY A 165 2.35 -13.26 -6.73
CA GLY A 165 1.88 -12.11 -5.97
C GLY A 165 0.68 -11.43 -6.64
N PHE A 166 0.74 -11.19 -7.95
CA PHE A 166 -0.39 -10.65 -8.71
C PHE A 166 -1.59 -11.59 -8.78
N LEU A 167 -1.38 -12.90 -8.86
CA LEU A 167 -2.47 -13.88 -8.79
C LEU A 167 -3.27 -13.71 -7.50
N PHE A 168 -2.60 -13.64 -6.34
CA PHE A 168 -3.27 -13.41 -5.06
C PHE A 168 -3.83 -12.01 -4.90
N PHE A 169 -3.22 -10.99 -5.50
CA PHE A 169 -3.76 -9.63 -5.59
C PHE A 169 -5.11 -9.62 -6.31
N PHE A 170 -5.22 -10.24 -7.48
CA PHE A 170 -6.48 -10.32 -8.21
C PHE A 170 -7.51 -11.19 -7.48
N ALA A 171 -7.09 -12.27 -6.83
CA ALA A 171 -7.98 -13.08 -6.00
C ALA A 171 -8.53 -12.28 -4.82
N LEU A 172 -7.69 -11.50 -4.13
CA LEU A 172 -8.04 -10.64 -3.02
C LEU A 172 -9.10 -9.61 -3.44
N TYR A 173 -8.78 -8.80 -4.44
CA TYR A 173 -9.67 -7.72 -4.85
C TYR A 173 -10.92 -8.22 -5.58
N GLY A 174 -10.83 -9.29 -6.37
CA GLY A 174 -12.00 -9.96 -6.96
C GLY A 174 -12.94 -10.51 -5.90
N PHE A 175 -12.40 -11.10 -4.83
CA PHE A 175 -13.21 -11.57 -3.70
C PHE A 175 -13.89 -10.41 -2.94
N ILE A 176 -13.15 -9.31 -2.69
CA ILE A 176 -13.71 -8.10 -2.06
C ILE A 176 -14.81 -7.50 -2.93
N TYR A 177 -14.61 -7.36 -4.24
CA TYR A 177 -15.60 -6.85 -5.17
C TYR A 177 -16.90 -7.66 -5.12
N LYS A 178 -16.78 -8.97 -5.25
CA LYS A 178 -17.93 -9.90 -5.21
C LYS A 178 -18.70 -9.84 -3.89
N LYS A 179 -18.02 -9.59 -2.77
CA LYS A 179 -18.64 -9.59 -1.43
C LYS A 179 -19.27 -8.26 -1.05
N PHE A 180 -18.69 -7.12 -1.46
CA PHE A 180 -19.07 -5.82 -0.93
C PHE A 180 -19.58 -4.83 -1.99
N ILE A 181 -19.25 -5.03 -3.28
CA ILE A 181 -19.56 -4.06 -4.34
C ILE A 181 -20.64 -4.57 -5.28
N GLU A 182 -20.48 -5.81 -5.80
CA GLU A 182 -21.29 -6.37 -6.90
C GLU A 182 -22.80 -6.23 -6.68
N LYS A 183 -23.28 -6.54 -5.47
CA LYS A 183 -24.73 -6.55 -5.15
C LYS A 183 -25.31 -5.17 -4.89
N LYS A 184 -24.52 -4.21 -4.45
CA LYS A 184 -24.95 -2.87 -4.08
C LYS A 184 -23.84 -1.86 -4.42
N PRO A 185 -23.66 -1.50 -5.71
CA PRO A 185 -22.63 -0.58 -6.14
C PRO A 185 -23.00 0.84 -5.71
N ILE A 186 -22.47 1.29 -4.58
CA ILE A 186 -22.55 2.67 -4.11
C ILE A 186 -21.33 3.41 -4.64
N PHE A 187 -21.51 4.62 -5.14
CA PHE A 187 -20.46 5.44 -5.76
C PHE A 187 -19.23 5.62 -4.84
N ASP A 188 -19.45 5.96 -3.58
CA ASP A 188 -18.37 6.13 -2.59
C ASP A 188 -17.56 4.85 -2.39
N ASN A 189 -18.26 3.70 -2.34
CA ASN A 189 -17.59 2.39 -2.21
C ASN A 189 -16.80 2.03 -3.46
N LEU A 190 -17.29 2.39 -4.66
CA LEU A 190 -16.58 2.18 -5.92
C LEU A 190 -15.31 3.01 -5.99
N ILE A 191 -15.35 4.29 -5.64
CA ILE A 191 -14.16 5.15 -5.59
C ILE A 191 -13.13 4.57 -4.63
N LEU A 192 -13.55 4.23 -3.41
CA LEU A 192 -12.66 3.67 -2.41
C LEU A 192 -12.05 2.35 -2.86
N TYR A 193 -12.86 1.44 -3.44
CA TYR A 193 -12.40 0.17 -3.98
C TYR A 193 -11.32 0.37 -5.05
N TRP A 194 -11.61 1.18 -6.06
CA TRP A 194 -10.67 1.42 -7.16
C TRP A 194 -9.42 2.18 -6.72
N SER A 195 -9.52 3.07 -5.75
CA SER A 195 -8.36 3.73 -5.15
C SER A 195 -7.41 2.70 -4.53
N PHE A 196 -7.94 1.74 -3.76
CA PHE A 196 -7.12 0.67 -3.20
C PHE A 196 -6.52 -0.23 -4.29
N VAL A 197 -7.30 -0.64 -5.28
CA VAL A 197 -6.80 -1.47 -6.41
C VAL A 197 -5.66 -0.75 -7.13
N ILE A 198 -5.82 0.53 -7.46
CA ILE A 198 -4.83 1.31 -8.21
C ILE A 198 -3.55 1.49 -7.38
N PHE A 199 -3.66 1.98 -6.14
CA PHE A 199 -2.47 2.23 -5.32
C PHE A 199 -1.74 0.94 -4.97
N TRP A 200 -2.46 -0.12 -4.63
CA TRP A 200 -1.82 -1.40 -4.27
C TRP A 200 -1.21 -2.11 -5.48
N SER A 201 -1.80 -2.01 -6.67
CA SER A 201 -1.17 -2.52 -7.89
C SER A 201 0.19 -1.85 -8.16
N GLY A 202 0.32 -0.56 -7.81
CA GLY A 202 1.56 0.20 -7.92
C GLY A 202 2.74 -0.46 -7.21
N TYR A 203 2.55 -1.04 -6.02
CA TYR A 203 3.62 -1.77 -5.31
C TYR A 203 4.11 -2.98 -6.11
N GLY A 204 3.19 -3.75 -6.70
CA GLY A 204 3.54 -4.88 -7.55
C GLY A 204 4.27 -4.45 -8.83
N LEU A 205 3.82 -3.37 -9.47
CA LEU A 205 4.46 -2.83 -10.69
C LEU A 205 5.89 -2.37 -10.41
N VAL A 206 6.11 -1.73 -9.26
CA VAL A 206 7.43 -1.18 -8.88
C VAL A 206 8.36 -2.26 -8.31
N TYR A 207 7.84 -3.41 -7.92
CA TYR A 207 8.60 -4.49 -7.28
C TYR A 207 9.84 -4.94 -8.07
N LEU A 208 9.76 -4.96 -9.40
CA LEU A 208 10.83 -5.40 -10.28
C LEU A 208 11.94 -4.36 -10.50
N TYR A 209 11.72 -3.12 -10.11
CA TYR A 209 12.67 -2.03 -10.32
C TYR A 209 13.87 -2.07 -9.34
N PRO A 210 14.96 -1.33 -9.65
CA PRO A 210 16.12 -1.19 -8.77
C PRO A 210 15.75 -0.60 -7.40
N ASP A 211 16.54 -0.94 -6.38
CA ASP A 211 16.19 -0.66 -4.98
C ASP A 211 16.00 0.84 -4.67
N LYS A 212 16.81 1.74 -5.22
CA LYS A 212 16.65 3.18 -5.00
C LYS A 212 15.30 3.68 -5.50
N PHE A 213 15.00 3.45 -6.79
CA PHE A 213 13.74 3.84 -7.40
C PHE A 213 12.55 3.17 -6.71
N LYS A 214 12.65 1.85 -6.46
CA LYS A 214 11.61 1.07 -5.80
C LYS A 214 11.25 1.64 -4.43
N ASN A 215 12.24 1.99 -3.61
CA ASN A 215 12.00 2.55 -2.29
C ASN A 215 11.40 3.96 -2.34
N VAL A 216 11.84 4.82 -3.26
CA VAL A 216 11.20 6.13 -3.48
C VAL A 216 9.74 5.96 -3.88
N ALA A 217 9.46 5.08 -4.85
CA ALA A 217 8.09 4.84 -5.30
C ALA A 217 7.22 4.23 -4.19
N PHE A 218 7.74 3.28 -3.41
CA PHE A 218 7.02 2.71 -2.25
C PHE A 218 6.70 3.78 -1.19
N ASN A 219 7.60 4.73 -0.94
CA ASN A 219 7.34 5.80 0.00
C ASN A 219 6.18 6.70 -0.49
N TYR A 220 6.16 7.06 -1.77
CA TYR A 220 5.03 7.80 -2.34
C TYR A 220 3.73 6.98 -2.36
N LEU A 221 3.79 5.68 -2.66
CA LEU A 221 2.62 4.81 -2.58
C LEU A 221 2.07 4.71 -1.15
N ASP A 222 2.94 4.66 -0.13
CA ASP A 222 2.52 4.70 1.28
C ASP A 222 1.85 6.03 1.64
N LEU A 223 2.32 7.15 1.07
CA LEU A 223 1.67 8.45 1.21
C LEU A 223 0.22 8.41 0.71
N PHE A 224 0.00 7.85 -0.49
CA PHE A 224 -1.35 7.73 -1.06
C PHE A 224 -2.20 6.68 -0.35
N ALA A 225 -1.66 5.49 -0.15
CA ALA A 225 -2.41 4.35 0.37
C ALA A 225 -2.69 4.42 1.89
N LYS A 226 -1.90 5.16 2.66
CA LYS A 226 -2.04 5.31 4.11
C LYS A 226 -2.43 6.73 4.49
N CYS A 227 -1.59 7.74 4.17
CA CYS A 227 -1.83 9.11 4.66
C CYS A 227 -3.04 9.77 4.01
N PHE A 228 -3.14 9.75 2.68
CA PHE A 228 -4.27 10.40 2.01
C PHE A 228 -5.58 9.65 2.21
N VAL A 229 -5.55 8.32 2.35
CA VAL A 229 -6.73 7.54 2.73
C VAL A 229 -7.19 7.91 4.14
N GLY A 230 -6.28 8.03 5.12
CA GLY A 230 -6.61 8.46 6.47
C GLY A 230 -7.19 9.88 6.52
N ILE A 231 -6.58 10.83 5.78
CA ILE A 231 -7.10 12.20 5.62
C ILE A 231 -8.46 12.20 4.91
N PHE A 232 -8.64 11.35 3.90
CA PHE A 232 -9.93 11.18 3.22
C PHE A 232 -11.02 10.77 4.21
N PHE A 233 -10.78 9.75 5.04
CA PHE A 233 -11.76 9.35 6.06
C PHE A 233 -12.04 10.45 7.09
N TRP A 234 -10.99 11.17 7.53
CA TRP A 234 -11.18 12.34 8.38
C TRP A 234 -12.13 13.36 7.72
N ALA A 235 -11.84 13.77 6.50
CA ALA A 235 -12.63 14.76 5.78
C ALA A 235 -14.07 14.27 5.45
N TYR A 236 -14.21 12.99 5.15
CA TYR A 236 -15.51 12.35 4.88
C TYR A 236 -16.40 12.33 6.13
N PHE A 237 -15.86 11.93 7.29
CA PHE A 237 -16.63 11.85 8.53
C PHE A 237 -16.88 13.22 9.18
N THR A 238 -16.01 14.19 8.97
CA THR A 238 -16.24 15.59 9.41
C THR A 238 -17.22 16.34 8.51
N LYS A 239 -17.67 15.72 7.40
CA LYS A 239 -18.50 16.34 6.38
C LYS A 239 -17.88 17.60 5.76
N THR A 240 -16.55 17.68 5.75
CA THR A 240 -15.81 18.75 5.06
C THR A 240 -16.14 18.77 3.56
N PHE A 241 -16.44 17.61 2.99
CA PHE A 241 -17.06 17.45 1.67
C PHE A 241 -18.08 16.30 1.69
N THR A 242 -19.08 16.38 0.84
CA THR A 242 -20.02 15.30 0.55
C THR A 242 -19.83 14.87 -0.89
N LEU A 243 -19.51 13.60 -1.12
CA LEU A 243 -19.57 13.03 -2.46
C LEU A 243 -21.06 12.86 -2.80
N LYS A 244 -21.51 13.49 -3.86
CA LYS A 244 -22.88 13.36 -4.36
C LYS A 244 -22.97 12.28 -5.42
#